data_095421f12959571fe09ae5eaf531c730
#
_entry.id   095421f12959571fe09ae5eaf531c730
#
_cell.length_a   1.000
_cell.length_b   1.000
_cell.length_c   1.000
_cell.angle_alpha   90.00
_cell.angle_beta   90.00
_cell.angle_gamma   90.00
#
_symmetry.space_group_name_H-M   'P 1'
#
loop_
_entity.id
_entity.type
_entity.pdbx_description
1 polymer ?
#
loop_
_entity_poly.entity_id
_entity_poly.type
_entity_poly.pdbx_seq_one_letter_code
_entity_poly.pdbx_strand_id
1 'polypeptide(L)'
;MPADNFLAAQLIHIDSIPTTVTIQSSGESLDLTAARNSAPIYCVVDSRGAIVTTLTDWLKSLVESAGLSNTLSSVVQYGRTATYLCRWIETSGPFRHLSVDENILRLSRQNLTEWLNGMRKDEGLAPTTLHSREAAIRTFLEWLTTIAAGRIRDPENSPYGRDGMLPYITSSPKARSPRFLPAEYVVQILSGMHNECERCMFHTQFDCGLRISEVANLKRGDIPDLALFDSAHEFLPFVVRRSKGRGGNSPEKSTLISRAVLNRIKRYHSSIEYRLAPDWDINDPNKPAFLTTNQLRWSTRNASKQFKEAVRRSDVHHDVSTHWFRHGTAFSVLRSDIGKTYEEKMLVIQQMLGHASLKTTEIYTQVPPALLTKLTLKGKDINRLHEAEFIREKTFLGSLQHTEKRGHHA
;
A
#
# COMPACT_ATOMS: atom_id res chain seq x y z
N MET A 1 13.03 -37.16 10.05
CA MET A 1 13.14 -35.68 9.95
C MET A 1 13.44 -35.36 8.52
N PRO A 2 12.58 -34.70 7.77
CA PRO A 2 12.95 -34.28 6.40
C PRO A 2 13.81 -33.01 6.50
N ALA A 3 15.10 -33.15 6.16
CA ALA A 3 16.11 -32.07 6.21
C ALA A 3 16.26 -31.29 4.90
N ASP A 4 15.23 -31.17 4.07
CA ASP A 4 15.41 -30.77 2.67
C ASP A 4 14.72 -29.49 2.23
N ASN A 5 14.35 -28.55 3.16
CA ASN A 5 13.63 -27.34 2.75
C ASN A 5 14.35 -25.99 2.98
N PHE A 6 15.63 -25.98 3.38
CA PHE A 6 16.40 -24.72 3.50
C PHE A 6 17.32 -24.52 2.30
N LEU A 7 16.74 -24.35 1.12
CA LEU A 7 17.53 -24.13 -0.11
C LEU A 7 17.90 -22.66 -0.37
N ALA A 8 17.44 -21.70 0.45
CA ALA A 8 17.75 -20.29 0.28
C ALA A 8 17.47 -19.50 1.57
N ALA A 9 18.19 -18.39 1.78
CA ALA A 9 17.96 -17.48 2.90
C ALA A 9 16.50 -17.02 3.00
N GLN A 10 15.95 -16.97 4.22
CA GLN A 10 14.53 -16.70 4.50
C GLN A 10 14.36 -15.63 5.57
N LEU A 11 13.23 -14.91 5.48
CA LEU A 11 12.73 -14.05 6.55
C LEU A 11 11.71 -14.85 7.36
N ILE A 12 12.00 -15.04 8.63
CA ILE A 12 11.10 -15.72 9.59
C ILE A 12 10.42 -14.66 10.45
N HIS A 13 9.10 -14.78 10.59
CA HIS A 13 8.30 -13.98 11.49
C HIS A 13 7.89 -14.83 12.68
N ILE A 14 8.18 -14.36 13.87
CA ILE A 14 7.82 -15.04 15.12
C ILE A 14 6.68 -14.28 15.75
N ASP A 15 5.46 -14.81 15.62
CA ASP A 15 4.23 -14.21 16.15
C ASP A 15 4.01 -14.50 17.64
N SER A 16 4.58 -15.60 18.14
CA SER A 16 4.46 -16.00 19.53
C SER A 16 5.74 -16.61 20.03
N ILE A 17 6.22 -16.11 21.17
CA ILE A 17 7.30 -16.71 21.95
C ILE A 17 6.62 -17.73 22.87
N PRO A 18 7.11 -18.98 22.98
CA PRO A 18 6.59 -19.94 23.96
C PRO A 18 6.72 -19.33 25.37
N THR A 19 5.73 -19.56 26.22
CA THR A 19 5.72 -19.02 27.60
C THR A 19 6.84 -19.58 28.45
N THR A 20 7.33 -20.77 28.11
CA THR A 20 8.36 -21.47 28.84
C THR A 20 9.33 -22.14 27.87
N VAL A 21 10.61 -21.97 28.07
CA VAL A 21 11.68 -22.65 27.32
C VAL A 21 12.51 -23.42 28.32
N THR A 22 12.66 -24.73 28.09
CA THR A 22 13.56 -25.58 28.93
C THR A 22 14.93 -25.64 28.26
N ILE A 23 15.97 -25.30 29.01
CA ILE A 23 17.35 -25.39 28.54
C ILE A 23 17.76 -26.87 28.60
N GLN A 24 18.00 -27.48 27.42
CA GLN A 24 18.30 -28.92 27.32
C GLN A 24 19.53 -29.36 28.11
N SER A 25 20.51 -28.46 28.35
CA SER A 25 21.76 -28.76 29.07
C SER A 25 21.63 -28.72 30.59
N SER A 26 20.71 -27.93 31.15
CA SER A 26 20.55 -27.75 32.61
C SER A 26 19.21 -28.24 33.16
N GLY A 27 18.24 -28.48 32.29
CA GLY A 27 16.86 -28.78 32.68
C GLY A 27 16.10 -27.59 33.29
N GLU A 28 16.71 -26.41 33.34
CA GLU A 28 16.10 -25.18 33.86
C GLU A 28 15.05 -24.67 32.88
N SER A 29 13.91 -24.24 33.40
CA SER A 29 12.84 -23.62 32.64
C SER A 29 12.86 -22.12 32.82
N LEU A 30 12.98 -21.39 31.71
CA LEU A 30 12.86 -19.94 31.64
C LEU A 30 11.42 -19.53 31.39
N ASP A 31 10.88 -18.68 32.27
CA ASP A 31 9.56 -18.08 32.06
C ASP A 31 9.70 -16.86 31.13
N LEU A 32 9.12 -16.95 29.95
CA LEU A 32 9.11 -15.91 28.92
C LEU A 32 7.77 -15.15 28.84
N THR A 33 6.91 -15.28 29.86
CA THR A 33 5.58 -14.62 29.89
C THR A 33 5.71 -13.11 29.69
N ALA A 34 6.72 -12.46 30.26
CA ALA A 34 6.99 -11.03 30.06
C ALA A 34 7.37 -10.67 28.61
N ALA A 35 8.02 -11.59 27.89
CA ALA A 35 8.40 -11.39 26.49
C ALA A 35 7.21 -11.55 25.51
N ARG A 36 6.11 -12.15 25.96
CA ARG A 36 4.90 -12.39 25.14
C ARG A 36 4.20 -11.10 24.70
N ASN A 37 4.38 -10.01 25.43
CA ASN A 37 3.87 -8.68 25.12
C ASN A 37 4.87 -7.85 24.29
N SER A 38 5.98 -8.45 23.85
CA SER A 38 6.98 -7.79 23.03
C SER A 38 6.51 -7.61 21.59
N ALA A 39 7.08 -6.61 20.92
CA ALA A 39 6.87 -6.35 19.51
C ALA A 39 7.25 -7.59 18.66
N PRO A 40 6.65 -7.77 17.46
CA PRO A 40 6.95 -8.91 16.60
C PRO A 40 8.44 -8.99 16.28
N ILE A 41 9.00 -10.20 16.27
CA ILE A 41 10.39 -10.46 15.95
C ILE A 41 10.50 -10.93 14.51
N TYR A 42 11.40 -10.33 13.76
CA TYR A 42 11.74 -10.72 12.40
C TYR A 42 13.19 -11.17 12.35
N CYS A 43 13.41 -12.44 12.03
CA CYS A 43 14.74 -13.03 11.89
C CYS A 43 15.06 -13.30 10.43
N VAL A 44 16.28 -13.01 10.01
CA VAL A 44 16.83 -13.49 8.73
C VAL A 44 17.71 -14.70 9.02
N VAL A 45 17.42 -15.80 8.35
CA VAL A 45 18.21 -17.03 8.43
C VAL A 45 18.85 -17.33 7.07
N ASP A 46 20.06 -17.84 7.07
CA ASP A 46 20.77 -18.26 5.87
C ASP A 46 20.28 -19.62 5.35
N SER A 47 20.84 -20.10 4.24
CA SER A 47 20.46 -21.39 3.65
C SER A 47 20.77 -22.60 4.53
N ARG A 48 21.63 -22.45 5.54
CA ARG A 48 22.00 -23.49 6.53
C ARG A 48 21.14 -23.44 7.78
N GLY A 49 20.22 -22.47 7.86
CA GLY A 49 19.37 -22.25 9.04
C GLY A 49 20.03 -21.44 10.13
N ALA A 50 21.21 -20.86 9.93
CA ALA A 50 21.87 -19.99 10.88
C ALA A 50 21.26 -18.57 10.83
N ILE A 51 21.09 -17.95 12.01
CA ILE A 51 20.60 -16.58 12.11
C ILE A 51 21.68 -15.63 11.58
N VAL A 52 21.28 -14.75 10.66
CA VAL A 52 22.12 -13.62 10.22
C VAL A 52 21.91 -12.49 11.23
N THR A 53 22.84 -12.41 12.18
CA THR A 53 22.73 -11.57 13.37
C THR A 53 22.64 -10.09 13.03
N THR A 54 23.52 -9.60 12.14
CA THR A 54 23.55 -8.17 11.76
C THR A 54 22.21 -7.69 11.18
N LEU A 55 21.57 -8.49 10.33
CA LEU A 55 20.27 -8.18 9.72
C LEU A 55 19.13 -8.31 10.73
N THR A 56 19.18 -9.33 11.57
CA THR A 56 18.16 -9.56 12.62
C THR A 56 18.15 -8.41 13.62
N ASP A 57 19.32 -7.96 14.09
CA ASP A 57 19.44 -6.83 15.01
C ASP A 57 19.01 -5.51 14.38
N TRP A 58 19.33 -5.30 13.11
CA TRP A 58 18.80 -4.15 12.37
C TRP A 58 17.29 -4.15 12.29
N LEU A 59 16.67 -5.28 11.90
CA LEU A 59 15.21 -5.40 11.84
C LEU A 59 14.57 -5.19 13.20
N LYS A 60 15.19 -5.70 14.28
CA LYS A 60 14.77 -5.45 15.67
C LYS A 60 14.77 -3.96 15.99
N SER A 61 15.87 -3.25 15.69
CA SER A 61 15.96 -1.80 15.90
C SER A 61 14.88 -1.01 15.13
N LEU A 62 14.52 -1.46 13.93
CA LEU A 62 13.44 -0.88 13.16
C LEU A 62 12.06 -1.13 13.76
N VAL A 63 11.85 -2.30 14.36
CA VAL A 63 10.60 -2.62 15.08
C VAL A 63 10.50 -1.79 16.36
N GLU A 64 11.57 -1.64 17.12
CA GLU A 64 11.62 -0.83 18.33
C GLU A 64 11.36 0.66 18.03
N SER A 65 11.82 1.15 16.88
CA SER A 65 11.52 2.48 16.35
C SER A 65 10.22 2.54 15.55
N ALA A 66 9.52 1.41 15.38
CA ALA A 66 8.25 1.39 14.68
C ALA A 66 7.20 2.19 15.46
N GLY A 67 6.51 3.05 14.75
CA GLY A 67 5.66 4.04 15.40
C GLY A 67 6.26 5.43 15.42
N LEU A 68 7.57 5.58 15.44
CA LEU A 68 8.25 6.87 15.33
C LEU A 68 8.67 7.20 13.89
N SER A 69 9.28 6.25 13.18
CA SER A 69 9.82 6.47 11.83
C SER A 69 9.35 5.48 10.77
N ASN A 70 9.08 4.24 11.15
CA ASN A 70 8.77 3.13 10.24
C ASN A 70 7.42 2.48 10.57
N THR A 71 6.87 1.74 9.60
CA THR A 71 5.72 0.85 9.81
C THR A 71 6.17 -0.61 9.78
N LEU A 72 5.48 -1.51 10.48
CA LEU A 72 5.80 -2.94 10.46
C LEU A 72 5.83 -3.51 9.04
N SER A 73 4.97 -3.02 8.15
CA SER A 73 5.00 -3.42 6.73
C SER A 73 6.29 -3.00 6.02
N SER A 74 6.90 -1.88 6.40
CA SER A 74 8.20 -1.47 5.88
C SER A 74 9.33 -2.38 6.41
N VAL A 75 9.26 -2.77 7.68
CA VAL A 75 10.22 -3.71 8.28
C VAL A 75 10.20 -5.05 7.54
N VAL A 76 8.99 -5.60 7.29
CA VAL A 76 8.83 -6.84 6.50
C VAL A 76 9.42 -6.68 5.09
N GLN A 77 9.19 -5.54 4.43
CA GLN A 77 9.74 -5.29 3.10
C GLN A 77 11.26 -5.17 3.12
N TYR A 78 11.84 -4.54 4.13
CA TYR A 78 13.28 -4.47 4.33
C TYR A 78 13.88 -5.86 4.58
N GLY A 79 13.26 -6.65 5.46
CA GLY A 79 13.68 -8.03 5.71
C GLY A 79 13.66 -8.89 4.45
N ARG A 80 12.60 -8.80 3.63
CA ARG A 80 12.55 -9.49 2.33
C ARG A 80 13.67 -9.03 1.39
N THR A 81 13.98 -7.74 1.38
CA THR A 81 15.10 -7.23 0.56
C THR A 81 16.43 -7.77 1.06
N ALA A 82 16.62 -7.85 2.37
CA ALA A 82 17.80 -8.43 2.99
C ALA A 82 18.02 -9.89 2.58
N THR A 83 16.95 -10.70 2.50
CA THR A 83 17.08 -12.10 2.05
C THR A 83 17.58 -12.22 0.61
N TYR A 84 17.29 -11.28 -0.28
CA TYR A 84 17.86 -11.27 -1.64
C TYR A 84 19.37 -11.00 -1.62
N LEU A 85 19.83 -10.12 -0.75
CA LEU A 85 21.28 -9.90 -0.55
C LEU A 85 21.96 -11.15 0.01
N CYS A 86 21.38 -11.79 1.05
CA CYS A 86 21.91 -13.02 1.61
C CYS A 86 22.05 -14.13 0.55
N ARG A 87 21.02 -14.36 -0.25
CA ARG A 87 21.05 -15.35 -1.33
C ARG A 87 22.16 -15.08 -2.32
N TRP A 88 22.36 -13.82 -2.71
CA TRP A 88 23.46 -13.47 -3.59
C TRP A 88 24.83 -13.70 -2.94
N ILE A 89 25.01 -13.36 -1.66
CA ILE A 89 26.23 -13.64 -0.89
C ILE A 89 26.54 -15.13 -0.89
N GLU A 90 25.55 -15.97 -0.65
CA GLU A 90 25.70 -17.43 -0.59
C GLU A 90 26.04 -18.07 -1.96
N THR A 91 25.49 -17.53 -3.04
CA THR A 91 25.64 -18.13 -4.39
C THR A 91 26.76 -17.51 -5.20
N SER A 92 26.96 -16.21 -5.11
CA SER A 92 27.83 -15.43 -5.99
C SER A 92 28.73 -14.43 -5.25
N GLY A 93 28.64 -14.41 -3.89
CA GLY A 93 29.38 -13.48 -3.08
C GLY A 93 30.90 -13.65 -3.18
N PRO A 94 31.66 -12.59 -2.86
CA PRO A 94 33.11 -12.56 -3.05
C PRO A 94 33.86 -13.46 -2.08
N PHE A 95 33.28 -13.78 -0.91
CA PHE A 95 33.95 -14.50 0.18
C PHE A 95 33.14 -15.73 0.61
N ARG A 96 33.01 -16.72 -0.28
CA ARG A 96 32.17 -17.93 -0.09
C ARG A 96 32.54 -18.78 1.14
N HIS A 97 33.76 -18.67 1.64
CA HIS A 97 34.24 -19.39 2.82
C HIS A 97 33.83 -18.72 4.15
N LEU A 98 33.34 -17.49 4.09
CA LEU A 98 32.91 -16.74 5.27
C LEU A 98 31.40 -16.92 5.51
N SER A 99 30.97 -16.68 6.72
CA SER A 99 29.56 -16.57 7.07
C SER A 99 28.89 -15.38 6.35
N VAL A 100 27.57 -15.36 6.28
CA VAL A 100 26.82 -14.23 5.69
C VAL A 100 27.11 -12.94 6.44
N ASP A 101 27.18 -12.97 7.78
CA ASP A 101 27.51 -11.80 8.60
C ASP A 101 28.90 -11.25 8.29
N GLU A 102 29.92 -12.12 8.21
CA GLU A 102 31.28 -11.70 7.89
C GLU A 102 31.38 -11.10 6.47
N ASN A 103 30.65 -11.67 5.52
CA ASN A 103 30.54 -11.13 4.16
C ASN A 103 29.91 -9.72 4.18
N ILE A 104 28.79 -9.54 4.90
CA ILE A 104 28.10 -8.26 5.02
C ILE A 104 29.06 -7.18 5.52
N LEU A 105 29.88 -7.48 6.53
CA LEU A 105 30.84 -6.52 7.09
C LEU A 105 31.96 -6.13 6.11
N ARG A 106 32.22 -6.95 5.09
CA ARG A 106 33.28 -6.73 4.09
C ARG A 106 32.74 -6.25 2.73
N LEU A 107 31.42 -6.13 2.56
CA LEU A 107 30.86 -5.68 1.30
C LEU A 107 31.41 -4.31 0.88
N SER A 108 31.99 -4.26 -0.31
CA SER A 108 32.41 -3.03 -0.96
C SER A 108 31.30 -2.44 -1.84
N ARG A 109 31.48 -1.21 -2.29
CA ARG A 109 30.61 -0.60 -3.30
C ARG A 109 30.59 -1.39 -4.61
N GLN A 110 31.74 -1.97 -4.99
CA GLN A 110 31.82 -2.81 -6.18
C GLN A 110 30.96 -4.07 -6.03
N ASN A 111 30.98 -4.74 -4.88
CA ASN A 111 30.16 -5.92 -4.62
C ASN A 111 28.65 -5.61 -4.71
N LEU A 112 28.23 -4.45 -4.20
CA LEU A 112 26.84 -4.00 -4.34
C LEU A 112 26.49 -3.71 -5.80
N THR A 113 27.42 -3.16 -6.57
CA THR A 113 27.23 -2.92 -8.00
C THR A 113 27.04 -4.24 -8.76
N GLU A 114 27.83 -5.26 -8.43
CA GLU A 114 27.72 -6.61 -9.00
C GLU A 114 26.36 -7.23 -8.64
N TRP A 115 25.95 -7.17 -7.39
CA TRP A 115 24.64 -7.65 -6.94
C TRP A 115 23.47 -6.97 -7.68
N LEU A 116 23.48 -5.63 -7.77
CA LEU A 116 22.43 -4.87 -8.45
C LEU A 116 22.40 -5.13 -9.95
N ASN A 117 23.59 -5.29 -10.58
CA ASN A 117 23.69 -5.63 -12.00
C ASN A 117 23.22 -7.05 -12.28
N GLY A 118 23.51 -8.02 -11.41
CA GLY A 118 22.97 -9.38 -11.49
C GLY A 118 21.44 -9.36 -11.49
N MET A 119 20.82 -8.71 -10.51
CA MET A 119 19.36 -8.57 -10.46
C MET A 119 18.76 -7.90 -11.70
N ARG A 120 19.47 -6.94 -12.30
CA ARG A 120 19.04 -6.28 -13.53
C ARG A 120 19.11 -7.18 -14.74
N LYS A 121 20.22 -7.91 -14.88
CA LYS A 121 20.51 -8.73 -16.06
C LYS A 121 19.81 -10.08 -16.03
N ASP A 122 19.87 -10.75 -14.88
CA ASP A 122 19.45 -12.14 -14.74
C ASP A 122 17.96 -12.25 -14.36
N GLU A 123 17.48 -11.33 -13.49
CA GLU A 123 16.08 -11.31 -13.06
C GLU A 123 15.21 -10.30 -13.85
N GLY A 124 15.80 -9.47 -14.70
CA GLY A 124 15.07 -8.48 -15.51
C GLY A 124 14.31 -7.42 -14.69
N LEU A 125 14.79 -7.10 -13.49
CA LEU A 125 14.05 -6.22 -12.59
C LEU A 125 13.97 -4.77 -13.09
N ALA A 126 12.79 -4.17 -12.88
CA ALA A 126 12.56 -2.78 -13.21
C ALA A 126 13.48 -1.82 -12.41
N PRO A 127 13.95 -0.72 -13.00
CA PRO A 127 14.81 0.26 -12.31
C PRO A 127 14.25 0.77 -10.97
N THR A 128 12.93 0.95 -10.87
CA THR A 128 12.25 1.34 -9.62
C THR A 128 12.38 0.29 -8.52
N THR A 129 12.35 -0.98 -8.86
CA THR A 129 12.51 -2.09 -7.92
C THR A 129 13.96 -2.18 -7.44
N LEU A 130 14.92 -2.05 -8.36
CA LEU A 130 16.36 -2.02 -8.03
C LEU A 130 16.68 -0.87 -7.08
N HIS A 131 16.22 0.34 -7.40
CA HIS A 131 16.44 1.52 -6.56
C HIS A 131 15.82 1.35 -5.15
N SER A 132 14.63 0.77 -5.07
CA SER A 132 13.99 0.49 -3.77
C SER A 132 14.76 -0.56 -2.96
N ARG A 133 15.29 -1.59 -3.62
CA ARG A 133 16.14 -2.60 -2.95
C ARG A 133 17.45 -2.00 -2.48
N GLU A 134 18.09 -1.20 -3.31
CA GLU A 134 19.31 -0.47 -2.93
C GLU A 134 19.05 0.45 -1.74
N ALA A 135 17.96 1.22 -1.76
CA ALA A 135 17.62 2.12 -0.66
C ALA A 135 17.48 1.39 0.68
N ALA A 136 16.85 0.20 0.67
CA ALA A 136 16.73 -0.62 1.87
C ALA A 136 18.08 -1.11 2.39
N ILE A 137 18.93 -1.64 1.50
CA ILE A 137 20.26 -2.13 1.87
C ILE A 137 21.20 -0.99 2.26
N ARG A 138 21.10 0.16 1.61
CA ARG A 138 21.82 1.36 2.02
C ARG A 138 21.49 1.76 3.46
N THR A 139 20.19 1.82 3.80
CA THR A 139 19.76 2.13 5.17
C THR A 139 20.33 1.14 6.20
N PHE A 140 20.40 -0.14 5.84
CA PHE A 140 21.02 -1.18 6.66
C PHE A 140 22.53 -0.95 6.83
N LEU A 141 23.25 -0.76 5.74
CA LEU A 141 24.71 -0.59 5.78
C LEU A 141 25.15 0.70 6.49
N GLU A 142 24.37 1.76 6.37
CA GLU A 142 24.53 2.99 7.15
C GLU A 142 24.23 2.75 8.63
N TRP A 143 23.22 1.96 8.98
CA TRP A 143 22.93 1.59 10.36
C TRP A 143 24.10 0.87 11.04
N LEU A 144 24.80 -0.03 10.34
CA LEU A 144 25.97 -0.74 10.87
C LEU A 144 27.10 0.19 11.34
N THR A 145 27.16 1.41 10.85
CA THR A 145 28.16 2.43 11.23
C THR A 145 27.75 3.28 12.43
N THR A 146 26.50 3.14 12.89
CA THR A 146 25.94 3.95 13.99
C THR A 146 26.33 3.41 15.37
N ILE A 147 26.20 4.28 16.37
CA ILE A 147 26.36 3.89 17.78
C ILE A 147 25.30 2.86 18.19
N ALA A 148 24.08 2.97 17.66
CA ALA A 148 22.97 2.04 17.92
C ALA A 148 23.29 0.60 17.50
N ALA A 149 24.10 0.42 16.45
CA ALA A 149 24.62 -0.88 16.03
C ALA A 149 25.91 -1.29 16.75
N GLY A 150 26.42 -0.48 17.69
CA GLY A 150 27.73 -0.71 18.29
C GLY A 150 28.91 -0.40 17.37
N ARG A 151 28.69 0.34 16.28
CA ARG A 151 29.71 0.65 15.24
C ARG A 151 30.43 -0.61 14.74
N ILE A 152 29.66 -1.68 14.45
CA ILE A 152 30.21 -2.97 13.98
C ILE A 152 30.99 -2.80 12.66
N ARG A 153 30.71 -1.72 11.93
CA ARG A 153 31.42 -1.33 10.71
C ARG A 153 31.97 0.08 10.85
N ASP A 154 33.24 0.25 10.44
CA ASP A 154 33.86 1.57 10.39
C ASP A 154 33.14 2.44 9.34
N PRO A 155 32.74 3.68 9.70
CA PRO A 155 32.12 4.62 8.75
C PRO A 155 32.94 4.88 7.49
N GLU A 156 34.28 4.91 7.59
CA GLU A 156 35.18 5.12 6.43
C GLU A 156 35.11 3.96 5.43
N ASN A 157 34.79 2.77 5.90
CA ASN A 157 34.66 1.56 5.08
C ASN A 157 33.23 1.33 4.57
N SER A 158 32.32 2.28 4.75
CA SER A 158 30.95 2.16 4.24
C SER A 158 30.93 2.20 2.71
N PRO A 159 30.17 1.30 2.03
CA PRO A 159 29.99 1.32 0.55
C PRO A 159 29.43 2.63 0.03
N TYR A 160 28.78 3.41 0.89
CA TYR A 160 28.21 4.72 0.53
C TYR A 160 29.04 5.89 1.06
N GLY A 161 30.28 5.61 1.53
CA GLY A 161 31.15 6.60 2.17
C GLY A 161 30.68 6.98 3.56
N ARG A 162 31.50 7.78 4.23
CA ARG A 162 31.16 8.32 5.54
C ARG A 162 29.86 9.11 5.45
N ASP A 163 28.95 8.88 6.40
CA ASP A 163 27.64 9.56 6.50
C ASP A 163 26.79 9.49 5.20
N GLY A 164 27.00 8.47 4.36
CA GLY A 164 26.25 8.30 3.14
C GLY A 164 26.53 9.37 2.05
N MET A 165 27.72 9.95 2.04
CA MET A 165 28.07 11.02 1.10
C MET A 165 28.07 10.59 -0.38
N LEU A 166 28.29 9.31 -0.65
CA LEU A 166 28.26 8.80 -2.03
C LEU A 166 26.82 8.60 -2.51
N PRO A 167 26.54 8.92 -3.80
CA PRO A 167 25.22 8.77 -4.37
C PRO A 167 24.80 7.28 -4.44
N TYR A 168 23.53 7.04 -4.74
CA TYR A 168 23.04 5.71 -5.10
C TYR A 168 23.80 5.15 -6.31
N ILE A 169 23.95 3.82 -6.36
CA ILE A 169 24.53 3.10 -7.51
C ILE A 169 23.51 3.09 -8.65
N THR A 170 22.23 2.86 -8.31
CA THR A 170 21.15 2.90 -9.28
C THR A 170 20.72 4.34 -9.54
N SER A 171 20.37 4.63 -10.79
CA SER A 171 19.76 5.93 -11.12
C SER A 171 18.41 6.10 -10.44
N SER A 172 18.15 7.31 -9.95
CA SER A 172 16.81 7.64 -9.43
C SER A 172 15.77 7.42 -10.51
N PRO A 173 14.70 6.66 -10.21
CA PRO A 173 13.65 6.44 -11.19
C PRO A 173 13.00 7.77 -11.55
N LYS A 174 12.80 8.00 -12.85
CA LYS A 174 12.05 9.16 -13.32
C LYS A 174 10.64 9.15 -12.73
N ALA A 175 10.20 10.30 -12.25
CA ALA A 175 8.81 10.47 -11.84
C ALA A 175 7.89 10.13 -13.02
N ARG A 176 6.94 9.24 -12.79
CA ARG A 176 5.93 8.92 -13.81
C ARG A 176 4.82 9.96 -13.73
N SER A 177 4.41 10.47 -14.88
CA SER A 177 3.21 11.31 -14.95
C SER A 177 2.02 10.56 -14.36
N PRO A 178 1.17 11.24 -13.58
CA PRO A 178 -0.04 10.64 -13.05
C PRO A 178 -0.93 10.17 -14.19
N ARG A 179 -1.62 9.06 -13.98
CA ARG A 179 -2.49 8.47 -14.99
C ARG A 179 -3.87 9.10 -14.92
N PHE A 180 -4.31 9.64 -16.03
CA PHE A 180 -5.67 10.15 -16.17
C PHE A 180 -6.64 8.99 -16.40
N LEU A 181 -7.71 8.94 -15.62
CA LEU A 181 -8.78 7.96 -15.74
C LEU A 181 -10.11 8.70 -15.96
N PRO A 182 -10.68 8.68 -17.17
CA PRO A 182 -11.97 9.31 -17.45
C PRO A 182 -13.12 8.53 -16.78
N ALA A 183 -14.24 9.21 -16.54
CA ALA A 183 -15.42 8.63 -15.89
C ALA A 183 -15.98 7.42 -16.65
N GLU A 184 -15.89 7.42 -17.97
CA GLU A 184 -16.32 6.32 -18.82
C GLU A 184 -15.56 5.03 -18.53
N TYR A 185 -14.24 5.13 -18.28
CA TYR A 185 -13.43 3.97 -17.88
C TYR A 185 -13.78 3.51 -16.46
N VAL A 186 -14.09 4.46 -15.57
CA VAL A 186 -14.60 4.10 -14.23
C VAL A 186 -15.89 3.30 -14.35
N VAL A 187 -16.83 3.75 -15.21
CA VAL A 187 -18.07 3.02 -15.49
C VAL A 187 -17.80 1.62 -16.01
N GLN A 188 -16.92 1.47 -17.01
CA GLN A 188 -16.56 0.16 -17.57
C GLN A 188 -15.98 -0.78 -16.50
N ILE A 189 -15.03 -0.29 -15.69
CA ILE A 189 -14.39 -1.09 -14.62
C ILE A 189 -15.42 -1.48 -13.56
N LEU A 190 -16.26 -0.55 -13.11
CA LEU A 190 -17.31 -0.84 -12.12
C LEU A 190 -18.35 -1.82 -12.67
N SER A 191 -18.68 -1.72 -13.96
CA SER A 191 -19.58 -2.68 -14.62
C SER A 191 -19.00 -4.09 -14.68
N GLY A 192 -17.67 -4.22 -14.73
CA GLY A 192 -16.97 -5.51 -14.62
C GLY A 192 -16.98 -6.12 -13.22
N MET A 193 -17.50 -5.45 -12.20
CA MET A 193 -17.60 -5.95 -10.83
C MET A 193 -18.87 -6.79 -10.62
N HIS A 194 -18.78 -7.80 -9.73
CA HIS A 194 -19.83 -8.81 -9.58
C HIS A 194 -21.08 -8.32 -8.86
N ASN A 195 -20.93 -7.44 -7.87
CA ASN A 195 -22.01 -7.06 -6.97
C ASN A 195 -22.00 -5.57 -6.62
N GLU A 196 -23.10 -5.11 -6.05
CA GLU A 196 -23.24 -3.69 -5.68
C GLU A 196 -22.28 -3.26 -4.58
N CYS A 197 -21.88 -4.15 -3.66
CA CYS A 197 -20.88 -3.84 -2.65
C CYS A 197 -19.54 -3.42 -3.29
N GLU A 198 -19.03 -4.24 -4.22
CA GLU A 198 -17.78 -3.94 -4.93
C GLU A 198 -17.91 -2.61 -5.69
N ARG A 199 -18.98 -2.44 -6.45
CA ARG A 199 -19.24 -1.21 -7.21
C ARG A 199 -19.34 0.02 -6.32
N CYS A 200 -20.03 -0.09 -5.20
CA CYS A 200 -20.18 0.98 -4.22
C CYS A 200 -18.85 1.35 -3.57
N MET A 201 -18.08 0.35 -3.12
CA MET A 201 -16.77 0.54 -2.50
C MET A 201 -15.80 1.27 -3.43
N PHE A 202 -15.69 0.81 -4.68
CA PHE A 202 -14.74 1.42 -5.62
C PHE A 202 -15.23 2.76 -6.17
N HIS A 203 -16.55 2.97 -6.28
CA HIS A 203 -17.08 4.31 -6.56
C HIS A 203 -16.73 5.29 -5.44
N THR A 204 -16.86 4.87 -4.18
CA THR A 204 -16.43 5.66 -3.00
C THR A 204 -14.92 5.96 -3.05
N GLN A 205 -14.10 4.98 -3.47
CA GLN A 205 -12.66 5.19 -3.64
C GLN A 205 -12.37 6.29 -4.67
N PHE A 206 -13.04 6.25 -5.82
CA PHE A 206 -12.87 7.23 -6.89
C PHE A 206 -13.38 8.61 -6.48
N ASP A 207 -14.56 8.69 -5.88
CA ASP A 207 -15.17 9.97 -5.50
C ASP A 207 -14.36 10.71 -4.42
N CYS A 208 -13.90 9.98 -3.40
CA CYS A 208 -13.20 10.56 -2.25
C CYS A 208 -11.68 10.58 -2.37
N GLY A 209 -11.11 9.99 -3.41
CA GLY A 209 -9.66 9.86 -3.58
C GLY A 209 -8.98 8.99 -2.53
N LEU A 210 -9.67 7.97 -2.00
CA LEU A 210 -9.16 7.11 -0.95
C LEU A 210 -8.09 6.14 -1.46
N ARG A 211 -7.15 5.76 -0.58
CA ARG A 211 -6.30 4.59 -0.85
C ARG A 211 -7.14 3.33 -0.71
N ILE A 212 -6.75 2.26 -1.42
CA ILE A 212 -7.46 0.97 -1.31
C ILE A 212 -7.52 0.46 0.14
N SER A 213 -6.47 0.68 0.93
CA SER A 213 -6.47 0.32 2.35
C SER A 213 -7.41 1.19 3.19
N GLU A 214 -7.62 2.45 2.81
CA GLU A 214 -8.53 3.36 3.50
C GLU A 214 -9.97 2.93 3.25
N VAL A 215 -10.37 2.74 1.98
CA VAL A 215 -11.75 2.36 1.65
C VAL A 215 -12.11 0.95 2.15
N ALA A 216 -11.18 -0.01 2.08
CA ALA A 216 -11.41 -1.37 2.58
C ALA A 216 -11.60 -1.43 4.11
N ASN A 217 -11.05 -0.46 4.85
CA ASN A 217 -11.14 -0.40 6.30
C ASN A 217 -12.21 0.56 6.83
N LEU A 218 -12.98 1.22 5.96
CA LEU A 218 -14.09 2.06 6.41
C LEU A 218 -15.09 1.26 7.24
N LYS A 219 -15.57 1.92 8.28
CA LYS A 219 -16.66 1.42 9.13
C LYS A 219 -17.96 2.17 8.80
N ARG A 220 -19.08 1.57 9.16
CA ARG A 220 -20.39 2.21 9.04
C ARG A 220 -20.43 3.56 9.77
N GLY A 221 -19.87 3.63 10.98
CA GLY A 221 -19.81 4.85 11.77
C GLY A 221 -18.89 5.95 11.23
N ASP A 222 -18.06 5.63 10.22
CA ASP A 222 -17.25 6.65 9.53
C ASP A 222 -18.05 7.38 8.44
N ILE A 223 -19.17 6.78 7.95
CA ILE A 223 -19.97 7.33 6.85
C ILE A 223 -20.83 8.49 7.35
N PRO A 224 -20.75 9.69 6.74
CA PRO A 224 -21.53 10.84 7.15
C PRO A 224 -23.03 10.57 7.05
N ASP A 225 -23.80 11.05 8.04
CA ASP A 225 -25.25 10.99 7.98
C ASP A 225 -25.78 12.17 7.15
N LEU A 226 -26.43 11.84 6.04
CA LEU A 226 -27.06 12.82 5.16
C LEU A 226 -28.10 13.71 5.85
N ALA A 227 -28.74 13.20 6.92
CA ALA A 227 -29.77 13.95 7.64
C ALA A 227 -29.22 15.17 8.40
N LEU A 228 -27.92 15.19 8.66
CA LEU A 228 -27.25 16.28 9.37
C LEU A 228 -26.87 17.46 8.45
N PHE A 229 -27.10 17.35 7.14
CA PHE A 229 -26.65 18.34 6.17
C PHE A 229 -27.81 18.81 5.28
N ASP A 230 -27.88 20.12 5.06
CA ASP A 230 -28.84 20.70 4.13
C ASP A 230 -28.72 20.09 2.73
N SER A 231 -29.86 20.01 2.04
CA SER A 231 -29.95 19.45 0.67
C SER A 231 -29.13 20.25 -0.35
N ALA A 232 -28.83 21.50 -0.09
CA ALA A 232 -27.99 22.34 -0.95
C ALA A 232 -26.50 21.91 -0.95
N HIS A 233 -26.06 21.13 0.05
CA HIS A 233 -24.68 20.64 0.07
C HIS A 233 -24.52 19.46 -0.90
N GLU A 234 -23.88 19.68 -2.01
CA GLU A 234 -23.55 18.64 -3.03
C GLU A 234 -22.45 17.70 -2.54
N PHE A 235 -21.51 18.22 -1.78
CA PHE A 235 -20.37 17.51 -1.17
C PHE A 235 -20.39 17.71 0.33
N LEU A 236 -20.07 16.64 1.06
CA LEU A 236 -20.03 16.64 2.50
C LEU A 236 -18.61 16.34 2.99
N PRO A 237 -18.20 16.93 4.13
CA PRO A 237 -16.94 16.57 4.77
C PRO A 237 -16.98 15.12 5.22
N PHE A 238 -15.90 14.40 4.92
CA PHE A 238 -15.74 12.99 5.24
C PHE A 238 -14.39 12.75 5.91
N VAL A 239 -14.42 12.30 7.16
CA VAL A 239 -13.22 12.06 7.96
C VAL A 239 -12.82 10.60 7.84
N VAL A 240 -11.62 10.36 7.34
CA VAL A 240 -11.03 9.02 7.24
C VAL A 240 -10.08 8.80 8.42
N ARG A 241 -10.50 7.96 9.37
CA ARG A 241 -9.83 7.75 10.65
C ARG A 241 -8.59 6.84 10.58
N ARG A 242 -8.26 6.30 9.39
CA ARG A 242 -7.20 5.29 9.22
C ARG A 242 -6.39 5.51 7.96
N SER A 243 -5.96 6.73 7.74
CA SER A 243 -5.02 7.03 6.67
C SER A 243 -3.60 6.63 7.08
N LYS A 244 -2.76 6.27 6.09
CA LYS A 244 -1.34 5.98 6.31
C LYS A 244 -0.64 7.23 6.83
N GLY A 245 -0.14 7.19 8.07
CA GLY A 245 0.68 8.23 8.68
C GLY A 245 2.16 7.90 8.71
N ARG A 246 3.00 8.86 9.07
CA ARG A 246 4.38 8.65 9.50
C ARG A 246 4.39 8.41 11.00
N GLY A 247 5.31 7.58 11.46
CA GLY A 247 5.53 7.40 12.90
C GLY A 247 4.45 6.59 13.63
N GLY A 248 3.77 5.65 12.97
CA GLY A 248 2.79 4.77 13.61
C GLY A 248 1.46 5.41 13.96
N ASN A 249 1.39 6.73 14.08
CA ASN A 249 0.15 7.46 14.18
C ASN A 249 -0.50 7.55 12.80
N SER A 250 -1.67 6.96 12.65
CA SER A 250 -2.49 7.16 11.46
C SER A 250 -3.31 8.43 11.67
N PRO A 251 -2.86 9.61 11.19
CA PRO A 251 -3.58 10.84 11.39
C PRO A 251 -4.92 10.75 10.65
N GLU A 252 -5.94 11.31 11.22
CA GLU A 252 -7.19 11.51 10.52
C GLU A 252 -6.95 12.45 9.34
N LYS A 253 -7.58 12.15 8.22
CA LYS A 253 -7.64 13.08 7.10
C LYS A 253 -9.07 13.40 6.76
N SER A 254 -9.33 14.65 6.43
CA SER A 254 -10.60 15.07 5.89
C SER A 254 -10.56 15.01 4.36
N THR A 255 -11.62 14.50 3.77
CA THR A 255 -11.86 14.49 2.33
C THR A 255 -13.31 14.91 2.07
N LEU A 256 -13.71 14.94 0.80
CA LEU A 256 -15.08 15.22 0.40
C LEU A 256 -15.71 13.94 -0.16
N ILE A 257 -17.00 13.77 0.12
CA ILE A 257 -17.83 12.73 -0.49
C ILE A 257 -19.06 13.37 -1.12
N SER A 258 -19.36 12.97 -2.36
CA SER A 258 -20.56 13.50 -3.04
C SER A 258 -21.83 12.91 -2.45
N ARG A 259 -22.90 13.70 -2.50
CA ARG A 259 -24.25 13.24 -2.12
C ARG A 259 -24.70 12.04 -2.95
N ALA A 260 -24.29 11.95 -4.23
CA ALA A 260 -24.57 10.82 -5.11
C ALA A 260 -23.99 9.50 -4.55
N VAL A 261 -22.75 9.52 -4.09
CA VAL A 261 -22.09 8.33 -3.51
C VAL A 261 -22.66 8.01 -2.13
N LEU A 262 -22.95 9.00 -1.30
CA LEU A 262 -23.62 8.77 -0.01
C LEU A 262 -24.99 8.12 -0.18
N ASN A 263 -25.79 8.57 -1.15
CA ASN A 263 -27.08 7.94 -1.48
C ASN A 263 -26.88 6.49 -1.94
N ARG A 264 -25.84 6.21 -2.71
CA ARG A 264 -25.50 4.86 -3.11
C ARG A 264 -25.14 3.98 -1.90
N ILE A 265 -24.29 4.46 -1.00
CA ILE A 265 -23.93 3.77 0.24
C ILE A 265 -25.18 3.51 1.10
N LYS A 266 -26.04 4.50 1.28
CA LYS A 266 -27.30 4.37 2.04
C LYS A 266 -28.19 3.27 1.46
N ARG A 267 -28.34 3.23 0.13
CA ARG A 267 -29.11 2.16 -0.54
C ARG A 267 -28.48 0.80 -0.35
N TYR A 268 -27.13 0.69 -0.47
CA TYR A 268 -26.42 -0.55 -0.19
C TYR A 268 -26.60 -0.99 1.26
N HIS A 269 -26.47 -0.07 2.24
CA HIS A 269 -26.69 -0.37 3.66
C HIS A 269 -28.14 -0.76 3.99
N SER A 270 -29.10 -0.42 3.13
CA SER A 270 -30.52 -0.82 3.26
C SER A 270 -30.80 -2.18 2.61
N SER A 271 -29.85 -2.74 1.89
CA SER A 271 -30.02 -4.07 1.24
C SER A 271 -30.08 -5.19 2.28
N ILE A 272 -30.72 -6.29 1.88
CA ILE A 272 -30.85 -7.48 2.73
C ILE A 272 -29.46 -8.06 3.05
N GLU A 273 -28.58 -8.12 2.05
CA GLU A 273 -27.23 -8.68 2.17
C GLU A 273 -26.39 -7.93 3.22
N TYR A 274 -26.55 -6.62 3.29
CA TYR A 274 -25.83 -5.83 4.29
C TYR A 274 -26.50 -5.89 5.67
N ARG A 275 -27.84 -5.80 5.72
CA ARG A 275 -28.57 -5.74 6.99
C ARG A 275 -28.49 -7.02 7.78
N LEU A 276 -28.62 -8.17 7.10
CA LEU A 276 -28.69 -9.50 7.71
C LEU A 276 -27.32 -10.20 7.78
N ALA A 277 -26.21 -9.49 7.68
CA ALA A 277 -24.87 -10.06 7.85
C ALA A 277 -24.74 -10.68 9.27
N PRO A 278 -24.53 -12.00 9.42
CA PRO A 278 -24.73 -12.72 10.68
C PRO A 278 -23.75 -12.30 11.78
N ASP A 279 -22.52 -11.91 11.41
CA ASP A 279 -21.48 -11.56 12.38
C ASP A 279 -21.54 -10.09 12.85
N TRP A 280 -22.56 -9.33 12.43
CA TRP A 280 -22.60 -7.89 12.68
C TRP A 280 -24.00 -7.42 13.06
N ASP A 281 -24.10 -6.74 14.21
CA ASP A 281 -25.32 -5.98 14.53
C ASP A 281 -25.55 -4.90 13.45
N ILE A 282 -26.82 -4.73 13.09
CA ILE A 282 -27.21 -3.73 12.09
C ILE A 282 -26.83 -2.30 12.49
N ASN A 283 -26.81 -2.02 13.79
CA ASN A 283 -26.54 -0.69 14.35
C ASN A 283 -25.09 -0.54 14.83
N ASP A 284 -24.26 -1.58 14.76
CA ASP A 284 -22.86 -1.50 15.19
C ASP A 284 -22.09 -0.48 14.32
N PRO A 285 -21.60 0.63 14.91
CA PRO A 285 -20.78 1.60 14.19
C PRO A 285 -19.45 1.02 13.70
N ASN A 286 -19.00 -0.10 14.28
CA ASN A 286 -17.78 -0.79 13.89
C ASN A 286 -17.97 -1.79 12.75
N LYS A 287 -19.24 -2.06 12.36
CA LYS A 287 -19.53 -2.88 11.17
C LYS A 287 -18.77 -2.32 9.96
N PRO A 288 -18.10 -3.14 9.14
CA PRO A 288 -17.48 -2.65 7.92
C PRO A 288 -18.49 -1.93 7.04
N ALA A 289 -18.10 -0.78 6.45
CA ALA A 289 -18.97 -0.06 5.52
C ALA A 289 -19.26 -0.89 4.26
N PHE A 290 -18.34 -1.78 3.90
CA PHE A 290 -18.46 -2.68 2.75
C PHE A 290 -18.12 -4.10 3.21
N LEU A 291 -18.94 -5.08 2.80
CA LEU A 291 -18.77 -6.48 3.15
C LEU A 291 -18.41 -7.29 1.90
N THR A 292 -17.57 -8.31 2.05
CA THR A 292 -17.33 -9.29 0.98
C THR A 292 -18.61 -10.11 0.71
N THR A 293 -18.63 -10.91 -0.34
CA THR A 293 -19.72 -11.86 -0.62
C THR A 293 -19.94 -12.86 0.54
N ASN A 294 -18.89 -13.17 1.30
CA ASN A 294 -18.96 -13.99 2.50
C ASN A 294 -19.26 -13.15 3.76
N GLN A 295 -19.72 -11.91 3.59
CA GLN A 295 -20.11 -10.98 4.66
C GLN A 295 -18.99 -10.65 5.65
N LEU A 296 -17.74 -10.83 5.24
CA LEU A 296 -16.53 -10.49 6.01
C LEU A 296 -15.99 -9.10 5.65
N ARG A 297 -15.10 -8.61 6.50
CA ARG A 297 -14.32 -7.40 6.22
C ARG A 297 -13.40 -7.60 4.99
N TRP A 298 -13.29 -6.60 4.16
CA TRP A 298 -12.31 -6.58 3.07
C TRP A 298 -10.88 -6.48 3.60
N SER A 299 -9.99 -7.34 3.10
CA SER A 299 -8.56 -7.10 3.18
C SER A 299 -8.11 -6.27 1.96
N THR A 300 -7.07 -5.45 2.14
CA THR A 300 -6.47 -4.67 1.04
C THR A 300 -6.03 -5.56 -0.13
N ARG A 301 -5.52 -6.76 0.18
CA ARG A 301 -5.10 -7.74 -0.84
C ARG A 301 -6.29 -8.26 -1.63
N ASN A 302 -7.38 -8.63 -0.95
CA ASN A 302 -8.58 -9.13 -1.62
C ASN A 302 -9.25 -8.04 -2.47
N ALA A 303 -9.39 -6.83 -1.93
CA ALA A 303 -9.91 -5.69 -2.68
C ALA A 303 -9.08 -5.40 -3.95
N SER A 304 -7.75 -5.42 -3.84
CA SER A 304 -6.85 -5.24 -4.99
C SER A 304 -6.98 -6.37 -6.03
N LYS A 305 -7.19 -7.61 -5.57
CA LYS A 305 -7.42 -8.77 -6.46
C LYS A 305 -8.73 -8.60 -7.22
N GLN A 306 -9.83 -8.32 -6.53
CA GLN A 306 -11.14 -8.14 -7.16
C GLN A 306 -11.15 -6.98 -8.14
N PHE A 307 -10.46 -5.88 -7.82
CA PHE A 307 -10.27 -4.78 -8.76
C PHE A 307 -9.58 -5.22 -10.06
N LYS A 308 -8.49 -5.97 -9.97
CA LYS A 308 -7.78 -6.48 -11.15
C LYS A 308 -8.66 -7.41 -11.99
N GLU A 309 -9.43 -8.27 -11.33
CA GLU A 309 -10.39 -9.14 -12.03
C GLU A 309 -11.51 -8.34 -12.73
N ALA A 310 -11.99 -7.25 -12.10
CA ALA A 310 -12.96 -6.36 -12.72
C ALA A 310 -12.36 -5.65 -13.95
N VAL A 311 -11.11 -5.19 -13.87
CA VAL A 311 -10.41 -4.59 -15.03
C VAL A 311 -10.29 -5.61 -16.16
N ARG A 312 -9.97 -6.87 -15.89
CA ARG A 312 -9.90 -7.92 -16.91
C ARG A 312 -11.24 -8.23 -17.58
N ARG A 313 -12.35 -8.07 -16.84
CA ARG A 313 -13.72 -8.26 -17.38
C ARG A 313 -14.26 -7.03 -18.07
N SER A 314 -13.61 -5.89 -17.92
CA SER A 314 -13.99 -4.65 -18.58
C SER A 314 -13.31 -4.52 -19.94
N ASP A 315 -13.87 -3.66 -20.80
CA ASP A 315 -13.29 -3.34 -22.12
C ASP A 315 -12.12 -2.33 -22.02
N VAL A 316 -11.51 -2.18 -20.85
CA VAL A 316 -10.40 -1.27 -20.63
C VAL A 316 -9.08 -1.97 -20.95
N HIS A 317 -8.48 -1.60 -22.08
CA HIS A 317 -7.24 -2.21 -22.59
C HIS A 317 -5.96 -1.74 -21.90
N HIS A 318 -6.03 -1.22 -20.67
CA HIS A 318 -4.88 -0.72 -19.93
C HIS A 318 -4.72 -1.47 -18.60
N ASP A 319 -3.48 -1.67 -18.18
CA ASP A 319 -3.19 -2.20 -16.84
C ASP A 319 -3.49 -1.09 -15.79
N VAL A 320 -4.76 -1.03 -15.40
CA VAL A 320 -5.27 -0.08 -14.41
C VAL A 320 -5.12 -0.66 -13.01
N SER A 321 -4.49 0.08 -12.12
CA SER A 321 -4.44 -0.24 -10.70
C SER A 321 -5.42 0.62 -9.88
N THR A 322 -5.73 0.20 -8.67
CA THR A 322 -6.58 0.96 -7.75
C THR A 322 -6.06 2.39 -7.50
N HIS A 323 -4.75 2.61 -7.67
CA HIS A 323 -4.15 3.93 -7.49
C HIS A 323 -4.55 4.93 -8.60
N TRP A 324 -4.91 4.43 -9.79
CA TRP A 324 -5.43 5.28 -10.86
C TRP A 324 -6.77 5.92 -10.50
N PHE A 325 -7.62 5.25 -9.70
CA PHE A 325 -8.86 5.85 -9.20
C PHE A 325 -8.56 7.13 -8.41
N ARG A 326 -7.57 7.07 -7.56
CA ARG A 326 -7.13 8.22 -6.77
C ARG A 326 -6.51 9.32 -7.64
N HIS A 327 -5.78 8.98 -8.71
CA HIS A 327 -5.34 9.96 -9.70
C HIS A 327 -6.51 10.54 -10.47
N GLY A 328 -7.50 9.71 -10.83
CA GLY A 328 -8.74 10.13 -11.48
C GLY A 328 -9.49 11.17 -10.64
N THR A 329 -9.59 10.97 -9.33
CA THR A 329 -10.19 11.97 -8.41
C THR A 329 -9.47 13.32 -8.50
N ALA A 330 -8.14 13.35 -8.48
CA ALA A 330 -7.39 14.60 -8.59
C ALA A 330 -7.69 15.34 -9.90
N PHE A 331 -7.71 14.62 -11.02
CA PHE A 331 -8.04 15.22 -12.31
C PHE A 331 -9.51 15.62 -12.43
N SER A 332 -10.43 14.88 -11.79
CA SER A 332 -11.84 15.26 -11.69
C SER A 332 -11.99 16.60 -10.95
N VAL A 333 -11.28 16.80 -9.82
CA VAL A 333 -11.27 18.08 -9.09
C VAL A 333 -10.67 19.21 -9.94
N LEU A 334 -9.53 18.98 -10.60
CA LEU A 334 -8.89 20.01 -11.44
C LEU A 334 -9.80 20.51 -12.56
N ARG A 335 -10.65 19.64 -13.09
CA ARG A 335 -11.57 19.94 -14.19
C ARG A 335 -12.96 20.41 -13.76
N SER A 336 -13.22 20.36 -12.45
CA SER A 336 -14.54 20.70 -11.90
C SER A 336 -14.64 22.16 -11.52
N ASP A 337 -15.84 22.57 -11.15
CA ASP A 337 -16.21 23.84 -10.56
C ASP A 337 -15.84 23.95 -9.07
N ILE A 338 -15.29 22.91 -8.45
CA ILE A 338 -14.78 22.94 -7.07
C ILE A 338 -13.52 23.81 -7.00
N GLY A 339 -13.61 24.93 -6.30
CA GLY A 339 -12.56 25.94 -6.23
C GLY A 339 -12.57 26.90 -7.45
N LYS A 340 -12.36 28.17 -7.17
CA LYS A 340 -12.40 29.24 -8.19
C LYS A 340 -11.06 29.37 -8.93
N THR A 341 -9.97 29.16 -8.22
CA THR A 341 -8.62 29.29 -8.77
C THR A 341 -7.92 27.93 -8.83
N TYR A 342 -6.84 27.89 -9.60
CA TYR A 342 -5.98 26.70 -9.68
C TYR A 342 -5.38 26.34 -8.30
N GLU A 343 -4.96 27.34 -7.55
CA GLU A 343 -4.39 27.17 -6.21
C GLU A 343 -5.41 26.57 -5.25
N GLU A 344 -6.66 27.05 -5.26
CA GLU A 344 -7.75 26.48 -4.46
C GLU A 344 -7.98 25.01 -4.82
N LYS A 345 -8.04 24.68 -6.10
CA LYS A 345 -8.16 23.29 -6.57
C LYS A 345 -7.01 22.42 -6.08
N MET A 346 -5.77 22.92 -6.14
CA MET A 346 -4.60 22.20 -5.63
C MET A 346 -4.66 21.96 -4.11
N LEU A 347 -5.13 22.94 -3.34
CA LEU A 347 -5.34 22.77 -1.89
C LEU A 347 -6.42 21.73 -1.59
N VAL A 348 -7.53 21.76 -2.32
CA VAL A 348 -8.60 20.75 -2.20
C VAL A 348 -8.05 19.36 -2.50
N ILE A 349 -7.30 19.19 -3.59
CA ILE A 349 -6.67 17.93 -3.95
C ILE A 349 -5.70 17.47 -2.87
N GLN A 350 -4.84 18.37 -2.37
CA GLN A 350 -3.90 18.06 -1.30
C GLN A 350 -4.63 17.51 -0.07
N GLN A 351 -5.68 18.20 0.35
CA GLN A 351 -6.50 17.80 1.49
C GLN A 351 -7.20 16.46 1.26
N MET A 352 -7.92 16.32 0.14
CA MET A 352 -8.64 15.09 -0.20
C MET A 352 -7.72 13.87 -0.29
N LEU A 353 -6.56 14.06 -0.88
CA LEU A 353 -5.60 12.98 -1.01
C LEU A 353 -4.77 12.77 0.28
N GLY A 354 -4.78 13.68 1.23
CA GLY A 354 -3.95 13.63 2.44
C GLY A 354 -2.46 13.63 2.09
N HIS A 355 -2.03 14.55 1.21
CA HIS A 355 -0.63 14.76 0.91
C HIS A 355 -0.02 15.70 1.95
N ALA A 356 1.06 15.26 2.60
CA ALA A 356 1.76 16.04 3.61
C ALA A 356 2.43 17.31 3.05
N SER A 357 2.63 17.37 1.73
CA SER A 357 3.31 18.47 1.04
C SER A 357 2.63 18.75 -0.29
N LEU A 358 2.52 20.03 -0.66
CA LEU A 358 2.09 20.49 -2.00
C LEU A 358 2.97 19.89 -3.10
N LYS A 359 4.27 19.75 -2.87
CA LYS A 359 5.20 19.12 -3.83
C LYS A 359 4.71 17.74 -4.29
N THR A 360 4.07 16.96 -3.41
CA THR A 360 3.47 15.67 -3.79
C THR A 360 2.24 15.86 -4.67
N THR A 361 1.54 16.97 -4.55
CA THR A 361 0.35 17.31 -5.34
C THR A 361 0.73 17.90 -6.70
N GLU A 362 1.89 18.55 -6.78
CA GLU A 362 2.42 19.14 -8.02
C GLU A 362 2.63 18.14 -9.16
N ILE A 363 2.66 16.84 -8.88
CA ILE A 363 2.66 15.82 -9.95
C ILE A 363 1.46 15.96 -10.90
N TYR A 364 0.34 16.55 -10.43
CA TYR A 364 -0.86 16.78 -11.24
C TYR A 364 -0.77 18.03 -12.11
N THR A 365 0.28 18.84 -11.97
CA THR A 365 0.58 19.91 -12.91
C THR A 365 1.10 19.35 -14.25
N GLN A 366 1.61 18.12 -14.24
CA GLN A 366 2.00 17.41 -15.44
C GLN A 366 0.75 16.83 -16.13
N VAL A 367 0.22 17.58 -17.08
CA VAL A 367 -0.99 17.19 -17.80
C VAL A 367 -0.73 15.98 -18.70
N PRO A 368 -1.39 14.84 -18.50
CA PRO A 368 -1.25 13.70 -19.40
C PRO A 368 -1.70 14.04 -20.84
N PRO A 369 -1.04 13.51 -21.88
CA PRO A 369 -1.43 13.78 -23.27
C PRO A 369 -2.91 13.51 -23.58
N ALA A 370 -3.49 12.45 -23.03
CA ALA A 370 -4.89 12.11 -23.16
C ALA A 370 -5.85 13.18 -22.58
N LEU A 371 -5.40 13.90 -21.55
CA LEU A 371 -6.16 15.00 -20.97
C LEU A 371 -5.98 16.28 -21.81
N LEU A 372 -4.79 16.54 -22.36
CA LEU A 372 -4.56 17.66 -23.25
C LEU A 372 -5.53 17.63 -24.44
N THR A 373 -5.68 16.46 -25.06
CA THR A 373 -6.64 16.28 -26.17
C THR A 373 -8.08 16.64 -25.76
N LYS A 374 -8.49 16.29 -24.53
CA LYS A 374 -9.83 16.62 -24.02
C LYS A 374 -9.96 18.12 -23.63
N LEU A 375 -8.90 18.75 -23.15
CA LEU A 375 -8.89 20.19 -22.81
C LEU A 375 -8.94 21.08 -24.04
N THR A 376 -8.49 20.60 -25.19
CA THR A 376 -8.58 21.35 -26.47
C THR A 376 -9.96 21.29 -27.10
N LEU A 377 -10.81 20.33 -26.70
CA LEU A 377 -12.22 20.32 -27.04
C LEU A 377 -12.92 21.38 -26.18
N LYS A 378 -13.56 22.37 -26.79
CA LYS A 378 -14.37 23.38 -26.10
C LYS A 378 -15.43 22.68 -25.26
N GLY A 379 -15.13 22.42 -23.98
CA GLY A 379 -16.01 21.76 -23.02
C GLY A 379 -16.27 22.70 -21.85
N LYS A 380 -17.52 22.77 -21.41
CA LYS A 380 -17.89 23.38 -20.13
C LYS A 380 -17.18 22.67 -19.00
N ASP A 381 -16.88 23.40 -17.91
CA ASP A 381 -16.41 22.80 -16.67
C ASP A 381 -17.30 21.60 -16.30
N ILE A 382 -16.66 20.49 -15.93
CA ILE A 382 -17.41 19.29 -15.56
C ILE A 382 -17.94 19.49 -14.16
N ASN A 383 -19.26 19.45 -13.99
CA ASN A 383 -19.85 19.37 -12.67
C ASN A 383 -19.55 18.00 -12.08
N ARG A 384 -18.77 17.98 -11.00
CA ARG A 384 -18.28 16.76 -10.37
C ARG A 384 -19.40 15.93 -9.73
N LEU A 385 -20.46 16.57 -9.25
CA LEU A 385 -21.64 15.86 -8.75
C LEU A 385 -22.30 15.07 -9.90
N HIS A 386 -22.48 15.70 -11.06
CA HIS A 386 -23.04 15.03 -12.25
C HIS A 386 -22.15 13.88 -12.70
N GLU A 387 -20.82 13.99 -12.62
CA GLU A 387 -19.91 12.87 -12.89
C GLU A 387 -20.15 11.69 -11.94
N ALA A 388 -20.28 11.97 -10.64
CA ALA A 388 -20.56 10.93 -9.64
C ALA A 388 -21.95 10.30 -9.82
N GLU A 389 -22.96 11.10 -10.15
CA GLU A 389 -24.30 10.61 -10.46
C GLU A 389 -24.32 9.75 -11.73
N PHE A 390 -23.66 10.19 -12.79
CA PHE A 390 -23.52 9.42 -14.02
C PHE A 390 -22.89 8.05 -13.75
N ILE A 391 -21.79 7.99 -12.98
CA ILE A 391 -21.15 6.72 -12.61
C ILE A 391 -22.13 5.86 -11.80
N ARG A 392 -22.82 6.45 -10.82
CA ARG A 392 -23.82 5.74 -10.01
C ARG A 392 -24.93 5.15 -10.87
N GLU A 393 -25.56 5.95 -11.72
CA GLU A 393 -26.70 5.53 -12.55
C GLU A 393 -26.33 4.42 -13.54
N LYS A 394 -25.16 4.53 -14.14
CA LYS A 394 -24.69 3.53 -15.11
C LYS A 394 -24.21 2.21 -14.46
N THR A 395 -23.88 2.22 -13.18
CA THR A 395 -23.25 1.06 -12.51
C THR A 395 -24.00 0.52 -11.31
N PHE A 396 -25.13 1.16 -10.91
CA PHE A 396 -25.92 0.69 -9.77
C PHE A 396 -26.57 -0.66 -10.07
N LEU A 397 -26.47 -1.61 -9.12
CA LEU A 397 -27.19 -2.88 -9.14
C LEU A 397 -28.23 -2.89 -8.02
N GLY A 398 -29.46 -3.23 -8.35
CA GLY A 398 -30.48 -3.53 -7.34
C GLY A 398 -30.12 -4.78 -6.54
N SER A 399 -30.69 -4.93 -5.33
CA SER A 399 -30.39 -6.00 -4.37
C SER A 399 -30.62 -7.43 -4.87
N LEU A 400 -31.24 -7.63 -6.03
CA LEU A 400 -31.49 -8.96 -6.63
C LEU A 400 -30.81 -9.15 -7.99
N GLN A 401 -30.07 -8.17 -8.47
CA GLN A 401 -29.37 -8.27 -9.75
C GLN A 401 -27.91 -8.69 -9.52
N HIS A 402 -27.64 -10.00 -9.64
CA HIS A 402 -26.30 -10.47 -9.91
C HIS A 402 -26.03 -10.30 -11.42
N THR A 403 -24.84 -9.83 -11.79
CA THR A 403 -24.40 -9.89 -13.18
C THR A 403 -24.46 -11.34 -13.62
N GLU A 404 -25.40 -11.67 -14.50
CA GLU A 404 -25.37 -12.95 -15.19
C GLU A 404 -23.98 -13.16 -15.78
N LYS A 405 -23.41 -14.32 -15.51
CA LYS A 405 -22.19 -14.75 -16.18
C LYS A 405 -22.47 -14.68 -17.69
N ARG A 406 -21.95 -13.68 -18.37
CA ARG A 406 -21.84 -13.76 -19.83
C ARG A 406 -20.98 -14.99 -20.11
N GLY A 407 -21.65 -16.07 -20.45
CA GLY A 407 -21.01 -17.26 -20.93
C GLY A 407 -20.17 -16.89 -22.15
N HIS A 408 -18.89 -17.14 -22.08
CA HIS A 408 -18.10 -17.24 -23.29
C HIS A 408 -18.64 -18.43 -24.07
N HIS A 409 -19.43 -18.14 -25.07
CA HIS A 409 -19.64 -19.07 -26.15
C HIS A 409 -18.50 -18.92 -27.16
N ALA A 410 -17.78 -20.04 -27.31
CA ALA A 410 -16.90 -20.50 -28.40
C ALA A 410 -15.89 -19.51 -28.97
#